data_506e4d72bf906a4b1460d995e0ba405f
#
_entry.id   506e4d72bf906a4b1460d995e0ba405f
#
_cell.length_a   1.000
_cell.length_b   1.000
_cell.length_c   1.000
_cell.angle_alpha   90.00
_cell.angle_beta   90.00
_cell.angle_gamma   90.00
#
_symmetry.space_group_name_H-M   'P 1'
#
loop_
_entity.id
_entity.type
_entity.pdbx_description
1 polymer ?
#
loop_
_entity_poly.entity_id
_entity_poly.type
_entity_poly.pdbx_seq_one_letter_code
_entity_poly.pdbx_strand_id
1 'polypeptide(L)'
;MFDIRPALARVRVEGLFLDELELFNLWRALEAVRRLVSFLLKDEARAYPYLAELLPGTESFPQIIKRIDTILNKFGKIKDNASPELSRIRREIHQVESSVSRTLNTILRQAQADGYVEKDVTPTMRDGRLVIPVSLAILS
;
A
#
# COMPACT_ATOMS: atom_id res chain seq x y z
N MET A 1 -13.50 13.47 9.71
CA MET A 1 -12.98 12.85 10.95
C MET A 1 -13.31 11.37 10.87
N PHE A 2 -12.34 10.48 11.12
CA PHE A 2 -12.56 9.04 11.01
C PHE A 2 -12.90 8.47 12.38
N ASP A 3 -13.94 7.66 12.47
CA ASP A 3 -14.24 6.92 13.69
C ASP A 3 -13.46 5.60 13.66
N ILE A 4 -12.41 5.51 14.48
CA ILE A 4 -11.56 4.32 14.60
C ILE A 4 -12.04 3.34 15.68
N ARG A 5 -13.05 3.72 16.49
CA ARG A 5 -13.54 2.92 17.62
C ARG A 5 -14.03 1.54 17.21
N PRO A 6 -14.81 1.37 16.12
CA PRO A 6 -15.26 0.05 15.69
C PRO A 6 -14.09 -0.88 15.32
N ALA A 7 -13.08 -0.37 14.60
CA ALA A 7 -11.89 -1.11 14.21
C ALA A 7 -11.09 -1.54 15.45
N LEU A 8 -10.87 -0.62 16.40
CA LEU A 8 -10.19 -0.93 17.66
C LEU A 8 -10.97 -1.92 18.54
N ALA A 9 -12.28 -1.86 18.58
CA ALA A 9 -13.09 -2.83 19.30
C ALA A 9 -12.96 -4.23 18.70
N ARG A 10 -12.94 -4.33 17.37
CA ARG A 10 -12.81 -5.59 16.65
C ARG A 10 -11.46 -6.27 16.88
N VAL A 11 -10.36 -5.55 16.84
CA VAL A 11 -8.99 -6.12 17.02
C VAL A 11 -8.65 -6.52 18.46
N ARG A 12 -9.57 -6.32 19.42
CA ARG A 12 -9.43 -6.91 20.76
C ARG A 12 -9.59 -8.43 20.75
N VAL A 13 -10.24 -8.97 19.72
CA VAL A 13 -10.37 -10.42 19.54
C VAL A 13 -9.09 -10.96 18.96
N GLU A 14 -8.52 -11.98 19.59
CA GLU A 14 -7.29 -12.63 19.15
C GLU A 14 -7.43 -13.15 17.71
N GLY A 15 -6.40 -12.95 16.91
CA GLY A 15 -6.38 -13.35 15.49
C GLY A 15 -7.00 -12.35 14.53
N LEU A 16 -7.64 -11.27 15.01
CA LEU A 16 -8.11 -10.19 14.16
C LEU A 16 -7.06 -9.08 14.04
N PHE A 17 -7.05 -8.40 12.91
CA PHE A 17 -6.08 -7.34 12.58
C PHE A 17 -6.77 -6.14 11.91
N LEU A 18 -6.08 -5.01 11.87
CA LEU A 18 -6.48 -3.84 11.09
C LEU A 18 -6.05 -4.04 9.64
N ASP A 19 -6.93 -3.70 8.70
CA ASP A 19 -6.53 -3.59 7.30
C ASP A 19 -5.67 -2.35 7.03
N GLU A 20 -5.19 -2.20 5.80
CA GLU A 20 -4.31 -1.10 5.39
C GLU A 20 -4.95 0.27 5.63
N LEU A 21 -6.23 0.41 5.29
CA LEU A 21 -6.98 1.66 5.43
C LEU A 21 -7.27 1.98 6.91
N GLU A 22 -7.67 0.99 7.69
CA GLU A 22 -7.92 1.12 9.12
C GLU A 22 -6.65 1.51 9.88
N LEU A 23 -5.51 0.88 9.54
CA LEU A 23 -4.21 1.21 10.11
C LEU A 23 -3.79 2.64 9.76
N PHE A 24 -4.03 3.07 8.53
CA PHE A 24 -3.76 4.43 8.10
C PHE A 24 -4.67 5.45 8.82
N ASN A 25 -5.95 5.14 9.01
CA ASN A 25 -6.87 5.99 9.74
C ASN A 25 -6.49 6.09 11.22
N LEU A 26 -6.03 5.00 11.83
CA LEU A 26 -5.48 5.01 13.19
C LEU A 26 -4.26 5.95 13.27
N TRP A 27 -3.31 5.83 12.36
CA TRP A 27 -2.15 6.72 12.28
C TRP A 27 -2.56 8.19 12.19
N ARG A 28 -3.51 8.52 11.30
CA ARG A 28 -4.01 9.89 11.12
C ARG A 28 -4.67 10.44 12.39
N ALA A 29 -5.42 9.61 13.09
CA ALA A 29 -6.07 9.99 14.35
C ALA A 29 -5.03 10.27 15.44
N LEU A 30 -4.03 9.39 15.61
CA LEU A 30 -2.95 9.56 16.57
C LEU A 30 -2.09 10.78 16.27
N GLU A 31 -1.76 11.03 14.99
CA GLU A 31 -1.04 12.23 14.55
C GLU A 31 -1.82 13.52 14.83
N ALA A 32 -3.14 13.51 14.62
CA ALA A 32 -3.99 14.65 14.94
C ALA A 32 -3.99 14.95 16.44
N VAL A 33 -4.12 13.92 17.29
CA VAL A 33 -4.04 14.07 18.76
C VAL A 33 -2.67 14.59 19.15
N ARG A 34 -1.58 14.01 18.63
CA ARG A 34 -0.21 14.45 18.92
C ARG A 34 0.01 15.92 18.58
N ARG A 35 -0.48 16.38 17.42
CA ARG A 35 -0.38 17.78 16.99
C ARG A 35 -1.19 18.70 17.88
N LEU A 36 -2.41 18.32 18.26
CA LEU A 36 -3.24 19.10 19.17
C LEU A 36 -2.60 19.24 20.55
N VAL A 37 -2.11 18.14 21.12
CA VAL A 37 -1.40 18.16 22.40
C VAL A 37 -0.15 19.06 22.31
N SER A 38 0.65 18.90 21.24
CA SER A 38 1.84 19.73 21.03
C SER A 38 1.51 21.22 20.85
N PHE A 39 0.41 21.53 20.17
CA PHE A 39 -0.07 22.90 19.99
C PHE A 39 -0.48 23.52 21.33
N LEU A 40 -1.30 22.84 22.12
CA LEU A 40 -1.81 23.33 23.39
C LEU A 40 -0.75 23.40 24.51
N LEU A 41 0.34 22.60 24.41
CA LEU A 41 1.46 22.66 25.37
C LEU A 41 2.46 23.78 25.09
N LYS A 42 2.41 24.44 23.93
CA LYS A 42 3.23 25.61 23.60
C LYS A 42 2.65 26.89 24.26
N ASP A 43 3.25 28.03 23.96
CA ASP A 43 2.82 29.33 24.49
C ASP A 43 1.34 29.67 24.22
N GLU A 44 0.73 29.04 23.27
CA GLU A 44 -0.69 29.15 22.96
C GLU A 44 -1.62 28.58 24.05
N ALA A 45 -1.11 27.78 24.98
CA ALA A 45 -1.87 27.37 26.18
C ALA A 45 -2.40 28.59 26.98
N ARG A 46 -1.72 29.71 26.91
CA ARG A 46 -2.20 31.00 27.51
C ARG A 46 -3.39 31.58 26.77
N ALA A 47 -3.51 31.31 25.46
CA ALA A 47 -4.62 31.79 24.64
C ALA A 47 -5.87 30.92 24.80
N TYR A 48 -5.69 29.64 25.16
CA TYR A 48 -6.77 28.65 25.27
C TYR A 48 -6.74 27.84 26.58
N PRO A 49 -6.83 28.49 27.76
CA PRO A 49 -6.65 27.80 29.05
C PRO A 49 -7.63 26.69 29.28
N TYR A 50 -8.90 26.86 28.92
CA TYR A 50 -9.92 25.81 29.07
C TYR A 50 -9.70 24.58 28.19
N LEU A 51 -9.05 24.74 27.02
CA LEU A 51 -8.68 23.59 26.18
C LEU A 51 -7.45 22.88 26.74
N ALA A 52 -6.53 23.60 27.35
CA ALA A 52 -5.36 23.04 28.00
C ALA A 52 -5.76 22.18 29.23
N GLU A 53 -6.85 22.51 29.92
CA GLU A 53 -7.39 21.72 31.03
C GLU A 53 -7.89 20.32 30.61
N LEU A 54 -8.14 20.10 29.32
CA LEU A 54 -8.54 18.79 28.78
C LEU A 54 -7.35 17.86 28.50
N LEU A 55 -6.10 18.38 28.57
CA LEU A 55 -4.88 17.60 28.28
C LEU A 55 -4.49 16.56 29.33
N PRO A 56 -4.73 16.80 30.65
CA PRO A 56 -4.39 15.79 31.65
C PRO A 56 -5.05 14.43 31.33
N GLY A 57 -4.23 13.39 31.19
CA GLY A 57 -4.68 12.04 30.82
C GLY A 57 -4.77 11.78 29.30
N THR A 58 -4.47 12.76 28.44
CA THR A 58 -4.38 12.53 27.00
C THR A 58 -3.01 12.04 26.62
N GLU A 59 -2.92 10.80 26.14
CA GLU A 59 -1.68 10.20 25.63
C GLU A 59 -1.60 10.30 24.12
N SER A 60 -0.41 10.61 23.60
CA SER A 60 -0.18 10.74 22.14
C SER A 60 0.44 9.53 21.47
N PHE A 61 0.78 8.50 22.23
CA PHE A 61 1.30 7.21 21.77
C PHE A 61 2.39 7.29 20.67
N PRO A 62 3.49 8.03 20.85
CA PRO A 62 4.49 8.27 19.81
C PRO A 62 5.16 6.99 19.33
N GLN A 63 5.28 5.98 20.19
CA GLN A 63 5.82 4.67 19.83
C GLN A 63 4.94 3.92 18.83
N ILE A 64 3.61 4.04 18.93
CA ILE A 64 2.67 3.43 17.99
C ILE A 64 2.77 4.15 16.64
N ILE A 65 2.79 5.49 16.64
CA ILE A 65 2.98 6.29 15.41
C ILE A 65 4.26 5.85 14.69
N LYS A 66 5.41 5.81 15.40
CA LYS A 66 6.68 5.35 14.84
C LYS A 66 6.59 3.94 14.26
N ARG A 67 5.91 3.04 14.95
CA ARG A 67 5.75 1.66 14.47
C ARG A 67 4.94 1.61 13.17
N ILE A 68 3.85 2.35 13.09
CA ILE A 68 3.04 2.44 11.86
C ILE A 68 3.87 3.09 10.74
N ASP A 69 4.68 4.10 11.01
CA ASP A 69 5.59 4.73 10.05
C ASP A 69 6.62 3.76 9.45
N THR A 70 6.98 2.68 10.14
CA THR A 70 7.83 1.63 9.54
C THR A 70 7.08 0.76 8.55
N ILE A 71 5.76 0.68 8.66
CA ILE A 71 4.89 -0.21 7.87
C ILE A 71 4.29 0.55 6.68
N LEU A 72 3.73 1.75 6.92
CA LEU A 72 3.02 2.52 5.91
C LEU A 72 3.88 3.65 5.33
N ASN A 73 3.64 3.98 4.08
CA ASN A 73 4.13 5.20 3.45
C ASN A 73 3.16 6.37 3.68
N LYS A 74 3.53 7.57 3.23
CA LYS A 74 2.72 8.80 3.37
C LYS A 74 1.34 8.75 2.69
N PHE A 75 1.12 7.78 1.81
CA PHE A 75 -0.15 7.56 1.11
C PHE A 75 -1.01 6.46 1.78
N GLY A 76 -0.56 5.91 2.90
CA GLY A 76 -1.24 4.84 3.61
C GLY A 76 -1.06 3.47 2.98
N LYS A 77 -0.05 3.28 2.11
CA LYS A 77 0.27 1.99 1.49
C LYS A 77 1.38 1.29 2.22
N ILE A 78 1.27 -0.03 2.34
CA ILE A 78 2.29 -0.87 2.96
C ILE A 78 3.59 -0.77 2.14
N LYS A 79 4.67 -0.40 2.80
CA LYS A 79 6.00 -0.31 2.21
C LYS A 79 6.52 -1.68 1.79
N ASP A 80 7.30 -1.74 0.71
CA ASP A 80 7.91 -2.98 0.25
C ASP A 80 8.87 -3.59 1.27
N ASN A 81 9.44 -2.75 2.13
CA ASN A 81 10.36 -3.13 3.19
C ASN A 81 9.70 -3.13 4.59
N ALA A 82 8.37 -3.20 4.67
CA ALA A 82 7.64 -3.25 5.94
C ALA A 82 8.03 -4.49 6.78
N SER A 83 8.42 -5.58 6.12
CA SER A 83 9.09 -6.72 6.76
C SER A 83 10.11 -7.35 5.80
N PRO A 84 11.13 -8.07 6.32
CA PRO A 84 12.09 -8.79 5.48
C PRO A 84 11.42 -9.81 4.57
N GLU A 85 10.42 -10.51 5.09
CA GLU A 85 9.65 -11.52 4.35
C GLU A 85 8.86 -10.89 3.18
N LEU A 86 8.16 -9.79 3.43
CA LEU A 86 7.44 -9.06 2.39
C LEU A 86 8.39 -8.55 1.29
N SER A 87 9.57 -8.04 1.69
CA SER A 87 10.61 -7.61 0.75
C SER A 87 11.10 -8.75 -0.13
N ARG A 88 11.26 -9.95 0.44
CA ARG A 88 11.66 -11.15 -0.31
C ARG A 88 10.59 -11.54 -1.31
N ILE A 89 9.34 -11.69 -0.85
CA ILE A 89 8.21 -12.09 -1.70
C ILE A 89 8.02 -11.11 -2.86
N ARG A 90 8.02 -9.80 -2.60
CA ARG A 90 7.84 -8.79 -3.66
C ARG A 90 8.97 -8.81 -4.69
N ARG A 91 10.22 -9.03 -4.26
CA ARG A 91 11.34 -9.22 -5.19
C ARG A 91 11.18 -10.46 -6.06
N GLU A 92 10.75 -11.57 -5.47
CA GLU A 92 10.49 -12.81 -6.22
C GLU A 92 9.38 -12.61 -7.26
N ILE A 93 8.27 -11.94 -6.89
CA ILE A 93 7.19 -11.58 -7.82
C ILE A 93 7.75 -10.78 -9.00
N HIS A 94 8.50 -9.70 -8.75
CA HIS A 94 9.09 -8.87 -9.79
C HIS A 94 10.08 -9.63 -10.70
N GLN A 95 10.84 -10.58 -10.13
CA GLN A 95 11.73 -11.43 -10.94
C GLN A 95 10.94 -12.34 -11.88
N VAL A 96 9.87 -12.97 -11.38
CA VAL A 96 9.00 -13.82 -12.19
C VAL A 96 8.30 -13.01 -13.27
N GLU A 97 7.70 -11.87 -12.95
CA GLU A 97 7.06 -10.97 -13.92
C GLU A 97 8.03 -10.54 -15.02
N SER A 98 9.26 -10.14 -14.64
CA SER A 98 10.30 -9.75 -15.58
C SER A 98 10.75 -10.91 -16.47
N SER A 99 10.79 -12.15 -15.93
CA SER A 99 11.12 -13.35 -16.68
C SER A 99 10.02 -13.69 -17.70
N VAL A 100 8.76 -13.65 -17.27
CA VAL A 100 7.59 -13.87 -18.14
C VAL A 100 7.58 -12.85 -19.28
N SER A 101 7.77 -11.58 -18.97
CA SER A 101 7.81 -10.52 -19.98
C SER A 101 8.92 -10.71 -21.00
N ARG A 102 10.12 -11.13 -20.58
CA ARG A 102 11.24 -11.43 -21.48
C ARG A 102 10.94 -12.62 -22.39
N THR A 103 10.43 -13.71 -21.81
CA THR A 103 10.06 -14.90 -22.56
C THR A 103 8.98 -14.59 -23.60
N LEU A 104 7.95 -13.83 -23.20
CA LEU A 104 6.88 -13.44 -24.10
C LEU A 104 7.39 -12.56 -25.26
N ASN A 105 8.28 -11.60 -24.98
CA ASN A 105 8.89 -10.76 -26.01
C ASN A 105 9.76 -11.58 -26.99
N THR A 106 10.42 -12.64 -26.51
CA THR A 106 11.19 -13.54 -27.35
C THR A 106 10.27 -14.33 -28.27
N ILE A 107 9.19 -14.88 -27.72
CA ILE A 107 8.16 -15.62 -28.50
C ILE A 107 7.50 -14.69 -29.53
N LEU A 108 7.16 -13.47 -29.14
CA LEU A 108 6.57 -12.47 -30.03
C LEU A 108 7.50 -12.16 -31.22
N ARG A 109 8.78 -11.89 -30.94
CA ARG A 109 9.77 -11.62 -32.00
C ARG A 109 9.93 -12.80 -32.96
N GLN A 110 9.95 -14.02 -32.45
CA GLN A 110 10.00 -15.21 -33.27
C GLN A 110 8.76 -15.33 -34.15
N ALA A 111 7.58 -15.20 -33.57
CA ALA A 111 6.32 -15.24 -34.30
C ALA A 111 6.18 -14.14 -35.37
N GLN A 112 6.74 -12.95 -35.11
CA GLN A 112 6.83 -11.88 -36.10
C GLN A 112 7.82 -12.20 -37.23
N ALA A 113 8.96 -12.81 -36.89
CA ALA A 113 9.94 -13.23 -37.90
C ALA A 113 9.39 -14.36 -38.80
N ASP A 114 8.62 -15.26 -38.22
CA ASP A 114 7.98 -16.38 -38.93
C ASP A 114 6.70 -15.96 -39.69
N GLY A 115 6.28 -14.70 -39.55
CA GLY A 115 5.10 -14.15 -40.25
C GLY A 115 3.76 -14.50 -39.64
N TYR A 116 3.74 -15.09 -38.43
CA TYR A 116 2.49 -15.46 -37.74
C TYR A 116 1.80 -14.27 -37.04
N VAL A 117 2.54 -13.20 -36.81
CA VAL A 117 2.06 -12.00 -36.09
C VAL A 117 2.59 -10.76 -36.81
N GLU A 118 1.76 -9.74 -36.93
CA GLU A 118 2.15 -8.45 -37.52
C GLU A 118 3.20 -7.73 -36.66
N LYS A 119 4.02 -6.87 -37.29
CA LYS A 119 5.18 -6.22 -36.64
C LYS A 119 4.80 -5.22 -35.55
N ASP A 120 3.59 -4.66 -35.62
CA ASP A 120 3.06 -3.65 -34.71
C ASP A 120 2.22 -4.23 -33.55
N VAL A 121 2.06 -5.56 -33.53
CA VAL A 121 1.32 -6.26 -32.46
C VAL A 121 2.12 -6.24 -31.17
N THR A 122 1.43 -5.91 -30.09
CA THR A 122 1.97 -5.98 -28.73
C THR A 122 1.16 -6.98 -27.90
N PRO A 123 1.80 -7.67 -26.93
CA PRO A 123 1.08 -8.53 -26.00
C PRO A 123 0.03 -7.75 -25.21
N THR A 124 -1.13 -8.34 -25.03
CA THR A 124 -2.21 -7.76 -24.23
C THR A 124 -2.62 -8.68 -23.11
N MET A 125 -3.20 -8.10 -22.05
CA MET A 125 -3.74 -8.89 -20.94
C MET A 125 -5.20 -9.25 -21.23
N ARG A 126 -5.54 -10.54 -21.20
CA ARG A 126 -6.91 -11.03 -21.33
C ARG A 126 -7.18 -12.10 -20.27
N ASP A 127 -8.21 -11.89 -19.45
CA ASP A 127 -8.59 -12.81 -18.35
C ASP A 127 -7.42 -13.18 -17.41
N GLY A 128 -6.56 -12.18 -17.09
CA GLY A 128 -5.38 -12.39 -16.24
C GLY A 128 -4.23 -13.11 -16.91
N ARG A 129 -4.28 -13.36 -18.24
CA ARG A 129 -3.23 -14.00 -19.03
C ARG A 129 -2.70 -13.05 -20.09
N LEU A 130 -1.37 -13.06 -20.27
CA LEU A 130 -0.74 -12.39 -21.40
C LEU A 130 -0.99 -13.20 -22.67
N VAL A 131 -1.57 -12.57 -23.70
CA VAL A 131 -1.89 -13.16 -24.98
C VAL A 131 -1.26 -12.36 -26.11
N ILE A 132 -0.90 -13.06 -27.19
CA ILE A 132 -0.44 -12.46 -28.44
C ILE A 132 -1.55 -12.68 -29.47
N PRO A 133 -2.15 -11.60 -30.04
CA PRO A 133 -3.13 -11.76 -31.12
C PRO A 133 -2.46 -12.31 -32.39
N VAL A 134 -3.02 -13.38 -32.93
CA VAL A 134 -2.55 -14.02 -34.17
C VAL A 134 -3.51 -13.69 -35.30
N SER A 135 -2.98 -13.44 -36.50
CA SER A 135 -3.80 -13.16 -37.68
C SER A 135 -4.57 -14.41 -38.14
N LEU A 136 -5.88 -14.25 -38.40
CA LEU A 136 -6.75 -15.32 -38.91
C LEU A 136 -6.31 -15.86 -40.28
N ALA A 137 -5.56 -15.10 -41.06
CA ALA A 137 -5.06 -15.49 -42.39
C ALA A 137 -4.10 -16.69 -42.37
N ILE A 138 -3.65 -17.12 -41.18
CA ILE A 138 -2.66 -18.20 -41.00
C ILE A 138 -3.36 -19.52 -40.59
N LEU A 139 -4.66 -19.47 -40.28
CA LEU A 139 -5.46 -20.60 -39.84
C LEU A 139 -6.29 -21.23 -40.97
N SER A 140 -6.08 -20.82 -42.24
CA SER A 140 -6.75 -21.37 -43.45
C SER A 140 -5.82 -22.21 -44.29
#